data_273985b982ad510412db6681c42fb46b
#
_entry.id   273985b982ad510412db6681c42fb46b
#
_cell.length_a   1.000
_cell.length_b   1.000
_cell.length_c   1.000
_cell.angle_alpha   90.00
_cell.angle_beta   90.00
_cell.angle_gamma   90.00
#
_symmetry.space_group_name_H-M   'P 1'
#
loop_
_entity.id
_entity.type
_entity.pdbx_description
1 polymer ?
#
loop_
_entity_poly.entity_id
_entity_poly.type
_entity_poly.pdbx_seq_one_letter_code
_entity_poly.pdbx_strand_id
1 'polypeptide(L)'
;MSMRLLCKRLLFVLVVAIGGSYVLLRTVLPILSLFHVDIEINDNAVVFLYFANRAAFWTALAAAFMIWRKGITRRYLRGNQAQLENICQQLSAMPIRYLGTTLPRKFREQALQIGPLYFVPEENAPADCAARAAEITEPLFAALMESEKKRFSDYSQPPEVKLCFRKLGESVWRVKVSTAWLNGRASLYYSPFGRTRALKERAWWPPIALSPVWFV
;
A
#
# COMPACT_ATOMS: atom_id res chain seq x y z
N MET A 1 -2.83 6.87 23.38
CA MET A 1 -3.13 6.12 22.13
C MET A 1 -3.91 7.05 21.22
N SER A 2 -3.44 7.35 20.01
CA SER A 2 -4.14 8.34 19.16
C SER A 2 -5.49 7.78 18.68
N MET A 3 -6.52 8.64 18.64
CA MET A 3 -7.88 8.31 18.19
C MET A 3 -7.87 7.60 16.81
N ARG A 4 -6.98 8.01 15.91
CA ARG A 4 -6.76 7.36 14.61
C ARG A 4 -6.32 5.89 14.70
N LEU A 5 -5.52 5.53 15.68
CA LEU A 5 -5.08 4.14 15.87
C LEU A 5 -6.20 3.28 16.41
N LEU A 6 -7.03 3.82 17.29
CA LEU A 6 -8.23 3.17 17.83
C LEU A 6 -9.25 2.90 16.71
N CYS A 7 -9.57 3.92 15.89
CA CYS A 7 -10.49 3.76 14.76
C CYS A 7 -10.01 2.71 13.74
N LYS A 8 -8.71 2.66 13.45
CA LYS A 8 -8.14 1.65 12.55
C LYS A 8 -8.27 0.22 13.10
N ARG A 9 -8.04 0.04 14.39
CA ARG A 9 -8.18 -1.27 15.05
C ARG A 9 -9.64 -1.71 15.10
N LEU A 10 -10.55 -0.80 15.45
CA LEU A 10 -11.98 -1.08 15.43
C LEU A 10 -12.48 -1.46 14.04
N LEU A 11 -12.09 -0.72 13.01
CA LEU A 11 -12.44 -1.03 11.63
C LEU A 11 -11.90 -2.40 11.19
N PHE A 12 -10.67 -2.74 11.57
CA PHE A 12 -10.08 -4.05 11.29
C PHE A 12 -10.85 -5.18 11.97
N VAL A 13 -11.17 -5.02 13.26
CA VAL A 13 -11.96 -6.01 14.02
C VAL A 13 -13.36 -6.16 13.39
N LEU A 14 -14.00 -5.08 13.02
CA LEU A 14 -15.32 -5.09 12.37
C LEU A 14 -15.29 -5.84 11.03
N VAL A 15 -14.28 -5.57 10.19
CA VAL A 15 -14.09 -6.27 8.90
C VAL A 15 -13.87 -7.77 9.09
N VAL A 16 -13.08 -8.17 10.10
CA VAL A 16 -12.82 -9.59 10.41
C VAL A 16 -14.06 -10.25 10.99
N ALA A 17 -14.79 -9.57 11.87
CA ALA A 17 -16.02 -10.10 12.47
C ALA A 17 -17.11 -10.30 11.42
N ILE A 18 -17.36 -9.32 10.55
CA ILE A 18 -18.35 -9.41 9.47
C ILE A 18 -17.97 -10.51 8.48
N GLY A 19 -16.70 -10.58 8.05
CA GLY A 19 -16.22 -11.61 7.14
C GLY A 19 -16.30 -13.01 7.73
N GLY A 20 -15.95 -13.16 9.01
CA GLY A 20 -16.09 -14.43 9.75
C GLY A 20 -17.55 -14.87 9.89
N SER A 21 -18.45 -13.94 10.21
CA SER A 21 -19.90 -14.22 10.30
C SER A 21 -20.48 -14.68 8.96
N TYR A 22 -20.02 -14.15 7.85
CA TYR A 22 -20.45 -14.57 6.52
C TYR A 22 -20.04 -16.01 6.21
N VAL A 23 -18.79 -16.37 6.45
CA VAL A 23 -18.31 -17.73 6.23
C VAL A 23 -19.12 -18.70 7.11
N LEU A 24 -19.36 -18.33 8.35
CA LEU A 24 -20.12 -19.13 9.32
C LEU A 24 -21.57 -19.34 8.84
N LEU A 25 -22.27 -18.28 8.43
CA LEU A 25 -23.62 -18.34 7.89
C LEU A 25 -23.70 -19.19 6.61
N ARG A 26 -22.75 -19.04 5.70
CA ARG A 26 -22.73 -19.79 4.41
C ARG A 26 -22.39 -21.27 4.60
N THR A 27 -21.64 -21.62 5.63
CA THR A 27 -21.29 -23.03 5.89
C THR A 27 -22.26 -23.68 6.87
N VAL A 28 -22.70 -22.97 7.89
CA VAL A 28 -23.54 -23.54 8.95
C VAL A 28 -25.01 -23.66 8.55
N LEU A 29 -25.59 -22.67 7.84
CA LEU A 29 -26.99 -22.74 7.40
C LEU A 29 -27.28 -23.92 6.46
N PRO A 30 -26.49 -24.20 5.41
CA PRO A 30 -26.69 -25.40 4.60
C PRO A 30 -26.52 -26.70 5.37
N ILE A 31 -25.61 -26.75 6.34
CA ILE A 31 -25.41 -27.92 7.20
C ILE A 31 -26.62 -28.13 8.10
N LEU A 32 -27.14 -27.08 8.72
CA LEU A 32 -28.36 -27.16 9.55
C LEU A 32 -29.58 -27.59 8.75
N SER A 33 -29.73 -27.11 7.50
CA SER A 33 -30.82 -27.55 6.63
C SER A 33 -30.73 -29.04 6.23
N LEU A 34 -29.53 -29.61 6.16
CA LEU A 34 -29.30 -31.03 5.93
C LEU A 34 -29.78 -31.90 7.15
N PHE A 35 -29.82 -31.33 8.33
CA PHE A 35 -30.28 -32.02 9.55
C PHE A 35 -31.77 -31.77 9.87
N HIS A 36 -32.55 -31.23 8.90
CA HIS A 36 -33.99 -30.93 9.06
C HIS A 36 -34.31 -30.06 10.28
N VAL A 37 -33.45 -29.17 10.65
CA VAL A 37 -33.73 -28.18 11.70
C VAL A 37 -34.62 -27.09 11.08
N ASP A 38 -35.93 -27.18 11.31
CA ASP A 38 -36.88 -26.15 10.91
C ASP A 38 -36.68 -24.92 11.81
N ILE A 39 -36.04 -23.91 11.24
CA ILE A 39 -35.87 -22.61 11.89
C ILE A 39 -37.04 -21.75 11.44
N GLU A 40 -38.04 -21.50 12.27
CA GLU A 40 -39.04 -20.46 12.03
C GLU A 40 -38.36 -19.09 11.95
N ILE A 41 -38.14 -18.62 10.72
CA ILE A 41 -37.48 -17.34 10.48
C ILE A 41 -38.57 -16.27 10.31
N ASN A 42 -38.68 -15.35 11.26
CA ASN A 42 -39.55 -14.20 11.16
C ASN A 42 -39.09 -13.29 9.98
N ASP A 43 -40.05 -12.61 9.29
CA ASP A 43 -39.77 -11.73 8.14
C ASP A 43 -38.69 -10.69 8.40
N ASN A 44 -38.63 -10.12 9.59
CA ASN A 44 -37.58 -9.20 10.00
C ASN A 44 -36.19 -9.87 10.04
N ALA A 45 -36.12 -11.14 10.41
CA ALA A 45 -34.90 -11.92 10.41
C ALA A 45 -34.43 -12.22 8.98
N VAL A 46 -35.34 -12.45 8.04
CA VAL A 46 -35.04 -12.64 6.61
C VAL A 46 -34.41 -11.38 6.04
N VAL A 47 -35.00 -10.23 6.30
CA VAL A 47 -34.51 -8.92 5.86
C VAL A 47 -33.12 -8.64 6.44
N PHE A 48 -32.94 -8.88 7.75
CA PHE A 48 -31.64 -8.73 8.40
C PHE A 48 -30.58 -9.66 7.79
N LEU A 49 -30.90 -10.93 7.59
CA LEU A 49 -29.99 -11.91 6.98
C LEU A 49 -29.62 -11.53 5.55
N TYR A 50 -30.56 -10.97 4.77
CA TYR A 50 -30.28 -10.47 3.42
C TYR A 50 -29.25 -9.33 3.43
N PHE A 51 -29.45 -8.32 4.28
CA PHE A 51 -28.50 -7.21 4.39
C PHE A 51 -27.15 -7.66 4.97
N ALA A 52 -27.16 -8.51 5.98
CA ALA A 52 -25.95 -9.09 6.57
C ALA A 52 -25.14 -9.89 5.51
N ASN A 53 -25.84 -10.70 4.71
CA ASN A 53 -25.22 -11.47 3.62
C ASN A 53 -24.58 -10.54 2.55
N ARG A 54 -25.27 -9.47 2.15
CA ARG A 54 -24.69 -8.50 1.21
C ARG A 54 -23.49 -7.76 1.78
N ALA A 55 -23.59 -7.26 3.01
CA ALA A 55 -22.48 -6.59 3.69
C ALA A 55 -21.27 -7.52 3.82
N ALA A 56 -21.49 -8.77 4.19
CA ALA A 56 -20.47 -9.79 4.31
C ALA A 56 -19.82 -10.14 2.97
N PHE A 57 -20.61 -10.23 1.88
CA PHE A 57 -20.09 -10.44 0.52
C PHE A 57 -19.12 -9.32 0.12
N TRP A 58 -19.53 -8.07 0.27
CA TRP A 58 -18.67 -6.92 -0.07
C TRP A 58 -17.41 -6.86 0.79
N THR A 59 -17.53 -7.24 2.07
CA THR A 59 -16.39 -7.30 2.99
C THR A 59 -15.40 -8.40 2.61
N ALA A 60 -15.90 -9.59 2.24
CA ALA A 60 -15.08 -10.69 1.77
C ALA A 60 -14.37 -10.33 0.45
N LEU A 61 -15.09 -9.67 -0.48
CA LEU A 61 -14.52 -9.20 -1.75
C LEU A 61 -13.42 -8.16 -1.51
N ALA A 62 -13.65 -7.20 -0.61
CA ALA A 62 -12.64 -6.21 -0.23
C ALA A 62 -11.41 -6.86 0.43
N ALA A 63 -11.63 -7.84 1.30
CA ALA A 63 -10.54 -8.61 1.92
C ALA A 63 -9.74 -9.40 0.88
N ALA A 64 -10.42 -10.09 -0.03
CA ALA A 64 -9.79 -10.84 -1.13
C ALA A 64 -8.97 -9.91 -2.03
N PHE A 65 -9.52 -8.74 -2.38
CA PHE A 65 -8.81 -7.71 -3.15
C PHE A 65 -7.56 -7.19 -2.41
N MET A 66 -7.66 -6.96 -1.09
CA MET A 66 -6.50 -6.53 -0.29
C MET A 66 -5.42 -7.63 -0.23
N ILE A 67 -5.80 -8.89 -0.07
CA ILE A 67 -4.87 -10.03 -0.05
C ILE A 67 -4.18 -10.16 -1.41
N TRP A 68 -4.94 -10.13 -2.49
CA TRP A 68 -4.42 -10.18 -3.86
C TRP A 68 -3.44 -9.03 -4.13
N ARG A 69 -3.82 -7.80 -3.77
CA ARG A 69 -2.97 -6.62 -3.91
C ARG A 69 -1.67 -6.72 -3.10
N LYS A 70 -1.72 -7.28 -1.89
CA LYS A 70 -0.53 -7.55 -1.07
C LYS A 70 0.36 -8.60 -1.72
N GLY A 71 -0.22 -9.61 -2.35
CA GLY A 71 0.51 -10.62 -3.12
C GLY A 71 1.34 -10.02 -4.26
N ILE A 72 0.74 -9.09 -5.02
CA ILE A 72 1.43 -8.35 -6.09
C ILE A 72 2.58 -7.52 -5.52
N THR A 73 2.31 -6.76 -4.47
CA THR A 73 3.32 -5.93 -3.80
C THR A 73 4.48 -6.77 -3.28
N ARG A 74 4.18 -7.95 -2.72
CA ARG A 74 5.19 -8.90 -2.23
C ARG A 74 6.06 -9.47 -3.35
N ARG A 75 5.47 -9.79 -4.52
CA ARG A 75 6.23 -10.26 -5.70
C ARG A 75 7.16 -9.16 -6.21
N TYR A 76 6.66 -7.94 -6.32
CA TYR A 76 7.45 -6.80 -6.73
C TYR A 76 8.63 -6.55 -5.79
N LEU A 77 8.38 -6.58 -4.48
CA LEU A 77 9.44 -6.42 -3.49
C LEU A 77 10.50 -7.51 -3.62
N ARG A 78 10.11 -8.78 -3.75
CA ARG A 78 11.08 -9.89 -3.88
C ARG A 78 12.05 -9.71 -5.04
N GLY A 79 11.57 -9.20 -6.17
CA GLY A 79 12.40 -8.95 -7.34
C GLY A 79 13.33 -7.72 -7.23
N ASN A 80 13.01 -6.78 -6.35
CA ASN A 80 13.70 -5.48 -6.27
C ASN A 80 14.18 -5.13 -4.86
N GLN A 81 14.14 -6.07 -3.93
CA GLN A 81 14.37 -5.80 -2.49
C GLN A 81 15.73 -5.15 -2.24
N ALA A 82 16.80 -5.75 -2.71
CA ALA A 82 18.16 -5.26 -2.47
C ALA A 82 18.37 -3.85 -3.05
N GLN A 83 17.82 -3.60 -4.27
CA GLN A 83 17.90 -2.28 -4.90
C GLN A 83 17.11 -1.23 -4.12
N LEU A 84 15.87 -1.55 -3.71
CA LEU A 84 15.03 -0.65 -2.92
C LEU A 84 15.63 -0.37 -1.54
N GLU A 85 16.22 -1.36 -0.89
CA GLU A 85 16.91 -1.18 0.39
C GLU A 85 18.10 -0.24 0.24
N ASN A 86 18.96 -0.47 -0.75
CA ASN A 86 20.10 0.39 -1.02
C ASN A 86 19.67 1.84 -1.28
N ILE A 87 18.64 2.04 -2.13
CA ILE A 87 18.09 3.38 -2.38
C ILE A 87 17.57 4.01 -1.09
N CYS A 88 16.76 3.31 -0.30
CA CYS A 88 16.23 3.85 0.94
C CYS A 88 17.31 4.17 1.97
N GLN A 89 18.37 3.37 2.05
CA GLN A 89 19.53 3.62 2.91
C GLN A 89 20.27 4.90 2.48
N GLN A 90 20.60 5.02 1.18
CA GLN A 90 21.28 6.20 0.65
C GLN A 90 20.41 7.48 0.82
N LEU A 91 19.11 7.40 0.52
CA LEU A 91 18.19 8.53 0.74
C LEU A 91 18.04 8.88 2.22
N SER A 92 18.20 7.91 3.14
CA SER A 92 18.15 8.18 4.60
C SER A 92 19.32 9.00 5.09
N ALA A 93 20.47 8.92 4.44
CA ALA A 93 21.66 9.72 4.72
C ALA A 93 21.56 11.16 4.17
N MET A 94 20.52 11.46 3.41
CA MET A 94 20.34 12.76 2.75
C MET A 94 19.20 13.55 3.41
N PRO A 95 19.28 14.89 3.46
CA PRO A 95 18.22 15.76 3.99
C PRO A 95 17.09 15.93 2.97
N ILE A 96 16.30 14.87 2.78
CA ILE A 96 15.23 14.77 1.79
C ILE A 96 13.91 14.43 2.47
N ARG A 97 12.85 15.15 2.13
CA ARG A 97 11.46 14.84 2.56
C ARG A 97 10.69 14.02 1.54
N TYR A 98 10.96 14.28 0.26
CA TYR A 98 10.22 13.65 -0.85
C TYR A 98 11.04 13.61 -2.13
N LEU A 99 10.93 12.51 -2.86
CA LEU A 99 11.44 12.33 -4.22
C LEU A 99 10.43 11.50 -5.02
N GLY A 100 10.06 11.94 -6.23
CA GLY A 100 9.17 11.13 -7.05
C GLY A 100 8.66 11.79 -8.32
N THR A 101 8.04 11.00 -9.18
CA THR A 101 7.50 11.44 -10.48
C THR A 101 6.19 12.22 -10.36
N THR A 102 5.55 12.24 -9.22
CA THR A 102 4.29 12.96 -8.98
C THR A 102 4.43 13.87 -7.78
N LEU A 103 4.00 15.13 -7.92
CA LEU A 103 4.12 16.12 -6.86
C LEU A 103 2.84 16.21 -6.01
N PRO A 104 2.88 15.85 -4.72
CA PRO A 104 1.76 16.06 -3.81
C PRO A 104 1.47 17.54 -3.60
N ARG A 105 0.17 17.92 -3.54
CA ARG A 105 -0.27 19.33 -3.39
C ARG A 105 0.44 20.09 -2.27
N LYS A 106 0.67 19.43 -1.14
CA LYS A 106 1.32 20.04 0.04
C LYS A 106 2.80 20.40 -0.14
N PHE A 107 3.45 19.95 -1.19
CA PHE A 107 4.86 20.21 -1.46
C PHE A 107 5.09 21.13 -2.67
N ARG A 108 4.04 21.67 -3.29
CA ARG A 108 4.15 22.45 -4.52
C ARG A 108 5.10 23.65 -4.43
N GLU A 109 5.08 24.34 -3.31
CA GLU A 109 5.88 25.55 -3.11
C GLU A 109 7.36 25.27 -2.79
N GLN A 110 7.67 24.06 -2.35
CA GLN A 110 9.02 23.67 -1.91
C GLN A 110 9.72 22.71 -2.85
N ALA A 111 9.04 22.31 -3.93
CA ALA A 111 9.55 21.28 -4.81
C ALA A 111 10.44 21.85 -5.90
N LEU A 112 11.59 21.22 -6.10
CA LEU A 112 12.48 21.40 -7.24
C LEU A 112 12.19 20.29 -8.26
N GLN A 113 12.17 20.63 -9.54
CA GLN A 113 12.03 19.64 -10.60
C GLN A 113 13.39 19.32 -11.22
N ILE A 114 13.72 18.03 -11.32
CA ILE A 114 14.94 17.53 -11.92
C ILE A 114 14.56 16.43 -12.91
N GLY A 115 14.56 16.76 -14.19
CA GLY A 115 14.06 15.86 -15.23
C GLY A 115 12.61 15.43 -14.94
N PRO A 116 12.31 14.11 -14.87
CA PRO A 116 10.98 13.60 -14.58
C PRO A 116 10.63 13.58 -13.09
N LEU A 117 11.57 13.93 -12.21
CA LEU A 117 11.44 13.81 -10.78
C LEU A 117 11.21 15.16 -10.11
N TYR A 118 10.37 15.14 -9.05
CA TYR A 118 10.18 16.24 -8.10
C TYR A 118 10.92 15.91 -6.82
N PHE A 119 11.73 16.83 -6.36
CA PHE A 119 12.52 16.74 -5.15
C PHE A 119 12.05 17.79 -4.13
N VAL A 120 11.91 17.38 -2.87
CA VAL A 120 11.60 18.28 -1.75
C VAL A 120 12.68 18.14 -0.69
N PRO A 121 13.52 19.15 -0.49
CA PRO A 121 14.57 19.13 0.51
C PRO A 121 14.01 19.20 1.95
N GLU A 122 14.81 18.80 2.92
CA GLU A 122 14.71 19.27 4.32
C GLU A 122 15.35 20.65 4.44
N GLU A 123 15.13 21.28 5.59
CA GLU A 123 15.81 22.54 5.90
C GLU A 123 17.34 22.32 5.88
N ASN A 124 18.06 23.25 5.26
CA ASN A 124 19.53 23.20 5.11
C ASN A 124 20.07 22.08 4.20
N ALA A 125 19.31 21.61 3.22
CA ALA A 125 19.81 20.65 2.26
C ALA A 125 20.86 21.30 1.33
N PRO A 126 22.00 20.64 1.07
CA PRO A 126 22.98 21.10 0.08
C PRO A 126 22.39 21.21 -1.33
N ALA A 127 22.90 22.14 -2.14
CA ALA A 127 22.39 22.38 -3.50
C ALA A 127 22.52 21.17 -4.44
N ASP A 128 23.54 20.33 -4.24
CA ASP A 128 23.80 19.10 -5.01
C ASP A 128 22.92 17.92 -4.60
N CYS A 129 22.25 18.02 -3.44
CA CYS A 129 21.47 16.94 -2.86
C CYS A 129 20.39 16.40 -3.83
N ALA A 130 19.77 17.30 -4.59
CA ALA A 130 18.72 16.97 -5.52
C ALA A 130 19.23 16.15 -6.71
N ALA A 131 20.39 16.53 -7.27
CA ALA A 131 21.03 15.81 -8.38
C ALA A 131 21.47 14.39 -7.94
N ARG A 132 22.11 14.29 -6.78
CA ARG A 132 22.52 13.00 -6.19
C ARG A 132 21.33 12.08 -5.90
N ALA A 133 20.22 12.62 -5.39
CA ALA A 133 19.02 11.84 -5.15
C ALA A 133 18.39 11.31 -6.46
N ALA A 134 18.40 12.12 -7.51
CA ALA A 134 17.96 11.69 -8.84
C ALA A 134 18.85 10.57 -9.39
N GLU A 135 20.15 10.73 -9.33
CA GLU A 135 21.14 9.73 -9.77
C GLU A 135 20.95 8.37 -9.05
N ILE A 136 20.72 8.36 -7.73
CA ILE A 136 20.49 7.15 -6.93
C ILE A 136 19.23 6.41 -7.40
N THR A 137 18.19 7.13 -7.84
CA THR A 137 16.90 6.53 -8.19
C THR A 137 16.74 6.27 -9.69
N GLU A 138 17.58 6.85 -10.54
CA GLU A 138 17.53 6.72 -12.00
C GLU A 138 17.56 5.27 -12.49
N PRO A 139 18.46 4.37 -12.00
CA PRO A 139 18.49 2.99 -12.47
C PRO A 139 17.18 2.23 -12.21
N LEU A 140 16.54 2.46 -11.07
CA LEU A 140 15.24 1.86 -10.76
C LEU A 140 14.14 2.42 -11.66
N PHE A 141 14.15 3.73 -11.88
CA PHE A 141 13.17 4.38 -12.74
C PHE A 141 13.30 3.92 -14.20
N ALA A 142 14.54 3.85 -14.71
CA ALA A 142 14.82 3.36 -16.06
C ALA A 142 14.38 1.90 -16.24
N ALA A 143 14.70 1.03 -15.28
CA ALA A 143 14.27 -0.38 -15.30
C ALA A 143 12.74 -0.55 -15.29
N LEU A 144 12.04 0.27 -14.52
CA LEU A 144 10.58 0.29 -14.51
C LEU A 144 10.00 0.76 -15.85
N MET A 145 10.54 1.82 -16.42
CA MET A 145 10.13 2.34 -17.73
C MET A 145 10.36 1.32 -18.84
N GLU A 146 11.51 0.65 -18.84
CA GLU A 146 11.82 -0.40 -19.81
C GLU A 146 10.89 -1.62 -19.68
N SER A 147 10.63 -2.04 -18.46
CA SER A 147 9.68 -3.13 -18.16
C SER A 147 8.27 -2.84 -18.67
N GLU A 148 7.80 -1.61 -18.51
CA GLU A 148 6.48 -1.19 -18.98
C GLU A 148 6.46 -1.06 -20.51
N LYS A 149 7.50 -0.53 -21.14
CA LYS A 149 7.62 -0.46 -22.62
C LYS A 149 7.54 -1.86 -23.25
N LYS A 150 8.25 -2.84 -22.71
CA LYS A 150 8.22 -4.23 -23.22
C LYS A 150 6.84 -4.86 -23.14
N ARG A 151 6.00 -4.46 -22.18
CA ARG A 151 4.65 -5.00 -21.99
C ARG A 151 3.58 -4.33 -22.82
N PHE A 152 3.79 -3.06 -23.14
CA PHE A 152 2.81 -2.21 -23.82
C PHE A 152 3.35 -1.69 -25.16
N SER A 153 4.16 -2.50 -25.87
CA SER A 153 4.72 -2.16 -27.19
C SER A 153 3.66 -1.75 -28.21
N ASP A 154 2.42 -2.21 -28.05
CA ASP A 154 1.31 -1.99 -28.99
C ASP A 154 0.44 -0.74 -28.62
N TYR A 155 0.74 -0.05 -27.52
CA TYR A 155 -0.02 1.13 -27.13
C TYR A 155 0.63 2.43 -27.63
N SER A 156 -0.18 3.29 -28.23
CA SER A 156 0.24 4.59 -28.76
C SER A 156 0.66 5.61 -27.69
N GLN A 157 0.36 5.34 -26.40
CA GLN A 157 0.73 6.22 -25.31
C GLN A 157 1.92 5.65 -24.51
N PRO A 158 2.88 6.50 -24.13
CA PRO A 158 3.98 6.05 -23.29
C PRO A 158 3.47 5.57 -21.94
N PRO A 159 4.04 4.48 -21.40
CA PRO A 159 3.63 3.94 -20.13
C PRO A 159 3.87 4.95 -18.99
N GLU A 160 2.85 5.18 -18.19
CA GLU A 160 2.93 6.07 -17.02
C GLU A 160 3.49 5.33 -15.81
N VAL A 161 4.77 5.50 -15.53
CA VAL A 161 5.41 5.00 -14.31
C VAL A 161 5.38 6.07 -13.23
N LYS A 162 4.74 5.75 -12.11
CA LYS A 162 4.77 6.60 -10.91
C LYS A 162 5.61 5.94 -9.84
N LEU A 163 6.74 6.57 -9.56
CA LEU A 163 7.64 6.17 -8.48
C LEU A 163 7.74 7.32 -7.48
N CYS A 164 7.57 7.05 -6.19
CA CYS A 164 7.86 8.07 -5.19
C CYS A 164 8.35 7.49 -3.87
N PHE A 165 9.30 8.18 -3.29
CA PHE A 165 9.85 7.98 -1.95
C PHE A 165 9.44 9.15 -1.08
N ARG A 166 8.84 8.85 0.08
CA ARG A 166 8.41 9.87 1.05
C ARG A 166 8.89 9.48 2.41
N LYS A 167 9.69 10.37 3.01
CA LYS A 167 10.14 10.24 4.40
C LYS A 167 8.97 10.40 5.35
N LEU A 168 8.83 9.49 6.30
CA LEU A 168 7.78 9.50 7.32
C LEU A 168 8.34 9.76 8.72
N GLY A 169 9.60 9.47 8.93
CA GLY A 169 10.38 9.65 10.15
C GLY A 169 11.85 9.60 9.80
N GLU A 170 12.75 9.59 10.79
CA GLU A 170 14.21 9.71 10.55
C GLU A 170 14.74 8.72 9.53
N SER A 171 14.33 7.45 9.57
CA SER A 171 14.78 6.44 8.62
C SER A 171 13.61 5.61 8.05
N VAL A 172 12.37 6.11 8.18
CA VAL A 172 11.18 5.41 7.70
C VAL A 172 10.71 6.02 6.39
N TRP A 173 10.66 5.20 5.35
CA TRP A 173 10.26 5.60 4.01
C TRP A 173 8.97 4.93 3.58
N ARG A 174 8.12 5.67 2.92
CA ARG A 174 7.03 5.13 2.13
C ARG A 174 7.41 5.16 0.66
N VAL A 175 7.55 3.99 0.08
CA VAL A 175 7.80 3.81 -1.35
C VAL A 175 6.47 3.50 -2.03
N LYS A 176 6.13 4.27 -3.05
CA LYS A 176 4.98 3.99 -3.90
C LYS A 176 5.47 3.73 -5.30
N VAL A 177 5.05 2.61 -5.85
CA VAL A 177 5.24 2.26 -7.24
C VAL A 177 3.87 2.05 -7.85
N SER A 178 3.61 2.70 -8.98
CA SER A 178 2.42 2.46 -9.77
C SER A 178 2.85 2.38 -11.22
N THR A 179 2.55 1.26 -11.82
CA THR A 179 2.70 1.03 -13.25
C THR A 179 1.32 0.64 -13.79
N ALA A 180 1.12 0.73 -15.10
CA ALA A 180 -0.15 0.34 -15.71
C ALA A 180 -0.52 -1.11 -15.38
N TRP A 181 0.48 -1.98 -15.21
CA TRP A 181 0.28 -3.39 -14.86
C TRP A 181 -0.12 -3.62 -13.40
N LEU A 182 0.40 -2.81 -12.47
CA LEU A 182 0.08 -2.98 -11.05
C LEU A 182 -1.37 -2.62 -10.71
N ASN A 183 -2.14 -2.17 -11.73
CA ASN A 183 -3.56 -1.81 -11.66
C ASN A 183 -3.94 -1.17 -10.31
N GLY A 184 -2.97 -0.54 -9.69
CA GLY A 184 -3.08 0.03 -8.36
C GLY A 184 -1.73 0.41 -7.79
N ARG A 185 -1.82 1.20 -6.75
CA ARG A 185 -0.68 1.79 -6.06
C ARG A 185 -0.11 0.78 -5.06
N ALA A 186 0.99 0.12 -5.38
CA ALA A 186 1.76 -0.59 -4.37
C ALA A 186 2.35 0.44 -3.39
N SER A 187 2.07 0.30 -2.11
CA SER A 187 2.67 1.10 -1.06
C SER A 187 3.49 0.18 -0.18
N LEU A 188 4.79 0.36 -0.21
CA LEU A 188 5.77 -0.31 0.63
C LEU A 188 6.26 0.65 1.70
N TYR A 189 6.56 0.13 2.86
CA TYR A 189 7.17 0.90 3.94
C TYR A 189 8.49 0.27 4.29
N TYR A 190 9.55 1.02 4.15
CA TYR A 190 10.89 0.66 4.61
C TYR A 190 11.11 1.21 6.02
N SER A 191 11.56 0.38 6.93
CA SER A 191 11.89 0.75 8.31
C SER A 191 13.02 -0.14 8.80
N PRO A 192 14.28 0.33 8.80
CA PRO A 192 15.44 -0.46 9.22
C PRO A 192 15.38 -0.90 10.68
N PHE A 193 14.64 -0.20 11.50
CA PHE A 193 14.45 -0.50 12.93
C PHE A 193 13.15 -1.29 13.20
N GLY A 194 12.60 -1.95 12.19
CA GLY A 194 11.38 -2.73 12.34
C GLY A 194 10.12 -1.87 12.50
N ARG A 195 9.18 -2.32 13.35
CA ARG A 195 7.88 -1.65 13.55
C ARG A 195 7.97 -0.42 14.43
N THR A 196 8.47 0.68 13.90
CA THR A 196 8.54 1.96 14.62
C THR A 196 7.17 2.60 14.85
N ARG A 197 7.12 3.56 15.78
CA ARG A 197 5.93 4.37 16.05
C ARG A 197 5.48 5.13 14.80
N ALA A 198 6.42 5.73 14.07
CA ALA A 198 6.16 6.45 12.83
C ALA A 198 5.46 5.57 11.77
N LEU A 199 5.88 4.31 11.65
CA LEU A 199 5.25 3.34 10.76
C LEU A 199 3.81 3.01 11.20
N LYS A 200 3.58 2.76 12.50
CA LYS A 200 2.27 2.41 13.05
C LYS A 200 1.25 3.54 12.90
N GLU A 201 1.69 4.79 13.09
CA GLU A 201 0.82 5.97 13.00
C GLU A 201 0.51 6.38 11.56
N ARG A 202 1.42 6.13 10.62
CA ARG A 202 1.33 6.61 9.24
C ARG A 202 0.80 5.58 8.25
N ALA A 203 0.89 4.29 8.57
CA ALA A 203 0.27 3.23 7.77
C ALA A 203 -1.26 3.29 7.93
N TRP A 204 -2.00 3.14 6.84
CA TRP A 204 -3.48 3.17 6.87
C TRP A 204 -4.06 1.92 7.54
N TRP A 205 -3.41 0.78 7.36
CA TRP A 205 -3.71 -0.50 8.03
C TRP A 205 -2.57 -0.88 8.96
N PRO A 206 -2.79 -1.80 9.93
CA PRO A 206 -1.69 -2.37 10.68
C PRO A 206 -0.64 -2.90 9.71
N PRO A 207 0.60 -2.41 9.77
CA PRO A 207 1.62 -2.79 8.82
C PRO A 207 1.95 -4.28 8.97
N ILE A 208 1.83 -5.01 7.85
CA ILE A 208 2.16 -6.43 7.80
C ILE A 208 3.61 -6.54 7.35
N ALA A 209 4.43 -7.24 8.13
CA ALA A 209 5.82 -7.49 7.78
C ALA A 209 5.92 -8.39 6.55
N LEU A 210 6.69 -7.97 5.56
CA LEU A 210 7.10 -8.79 4.41
C LEU A 210 8.51 -9.33 4.61
N SER A 211 9.36 -8.58 5.33
CA SER A 211 10.68 -8.91 5.80
C SER A 211 10.96 -8.14 7.11
N PRO A 212 12.13 -8.30 7.77
CA PRO A 212 12.46 -7.55 8.98
C PRO A 212 12.36 -6.04 8.82
N VAL A 213 12.62 -5.51 7.63
CA VAL A 213 12.70 -4.07 7.34
C VAL A 213 11.60 -3.56 6.41
N TRP A 214 10.82 -4.45 5.75
CA TRP A 214 9.77 -4.10 4.81
C TRP A 214 8.36 -4.43 5.31
N PHE A 215 7.44 -3.50 5.10
CA PHE A 215 6.06 -3.59 5.54
C PHE A 215 5.10 -3.11 4.44
N VAL A 216 3.86 -3.65 4.48
CA VAL A 216 2.73 -3.28 3.60
C VAL A 216 1.55 -2.82 4.40
#